data_7818b0405a00067baf64a6b37dfafcab
#
_entry.id   7818b0405a00067baf64a6b37dfafcab
#
_cell.length_a   1.000
_cell.length_b   1.000
_cell.length_c   1.000
_cell.angle_alpha   90.00
_cell.angle_beta   90.00
_cell.angle_gamma   90.00
#
_symmetry.space_group_name_H-M   'P 1'
#
loop_
_entity.id
_entity.type
_entity.pdbx_description
1 polymer ?
#
loop_
_entity_poly.entity_id
_entity_poly.type
_entity_poly.pdbx_seq_one_letter_code
_entity_poly.pdbx_strand_id
1 'polypeptide(L)'
;MITVENVSKQYGSNSVLRGISVQLHEGAIYGLVGANGCGKTTLMRCICGFSQPTSGYIVVNGCLIGGRSALRRNPELAKADAGIISRVSDFAPSTGVIIETPGFLPHETGLQNLMLLAAMSGRADRLRARRAMIELGLDPDEKKPVWKYSLGQRQRLGFAQAFMEDPDVLILDEPFNAMDKASMEEVHELLQRFKAQNKTVLLASHSAEDIARACDVIFEMEDGELHLVKQ
;
A
#
# COMPACT_ATOMS: atom_id res chain seq x y z
N MET A 1 -7.47 -1.05 10.33
CA MET A 1 -8.56 -0.14 9.84
C MET A 1 -7.97 1.14 9.27
N ILE A 2 -8.47 1.62 8.12
CA ILE A 2 -8.09 2.90 7.50
C ILE A 2 -9.33 3.80 7.43
N THR A 3 -9.22 5.03 7.88
CA THR A 3 -10.26 6.06 7.77
C THR A 3 -9.71 7.22 6.93
N VAL A 4 -10.38 7.56 5.87
CA VAL A 4 -10.14 8.73 5.02
C VAL A 4 -11.35 9.64 5.17
N GLU A 5 -11.14 10.90 5.55
CA GLU A 5 -12.25 11.81 5.85
C GLU A 5 -12.08 13.14 5.12
N ASN A 6 -12.99 13.40 4.18
CA ASN A 6 -13.09 14.62 3.38
C ASN A 6 -11.74 15.05 2.76
N VAL A 7 -10.98 14.06 2.27
CA VAL A 7 -9.64 14.26 1.76
C VAL A 7 -9.67 14.85 0.36
N SER A 8 -9.03 16.02 0.21
CA SER A 8 -8.78 16.63 -1.09
C SER A 8 -7.27 16.81 -1.29
N LYS A 9 -6.83 16.75 -2.56
CA LYS A 9 -5.43 16.99 -2.95
C LYS A 9 -5.34 17.84 -4.20
N GLN A 10 -4.55 18.89 -4.10
CA GLN A 10 -4.26 19.80 -5.23
C GLN A 10 -2.75 19.88 -5.47
N TYR A 11 -2.36 19.98 -6.73
CA TYR A 11 -1.01 20.31 -7.18
C TYR A 11 -1.09 21.56 -8.06
N GLY A 12 -0.71 22.71 -7.52
CA GLY A 12 -0.94 24.00 -8.16
C GLY A 12 -2.45 24.24 -8.36
N SER A 13 -2.87 24.45 -9.59
CA SER A 13 -4.30 24.62 -9.96
C SER A 13 -5.02 23.31 -10.22
N ASN A 14 -4.32 22.18 -10.31
CA ASN A 14 -4.93 20.88 -10.63
C ASN A 14 -5.45 20.19 -9.36
N SER A 15 -6.78 19.98 -9.28
CA SER A 15 -7.43 19.22 -8.22
C SER A 15 -7.46 17.73 -8.60
N VAL A 16 -6.71 16.90 -7.84
CA VAL A 16 -6.55 15.46 -8.12
C VAL A 16 -7.45 14.60 -7.24
N LEU A 17 -7.69 15.00 -5.98
CA LEU A 17 -8.66 14.34 -5.10
C LEU A 17 -9.66 15.38 -4.62
N ARG A 18 -10.95 14.99 -4.54
CA ARG A 18 -12.08 15.90 -4.28
C ARG A 18 -12.98 15.36 -3.18
N GLY A 19 -12.64 15.66 -1.91
CA GLY A 19 -13.48 15.37 -0.75
C GLY A 19 -13.75 13.89 -0.52
N ILE A 20 -12.75 13.02 -0.72
CA ILE A 20 -12.89 11.58 -0.54
C ILE A 20 -13.11 11.24 0.92
N SER A 21 -14.19 10.47 1.18
CA SER A 21 -14.46 9.88 2.49
C SER A 21 -14.72 8.39 2.31
N VAL A 22 -13.92 7.54 2.99
CA VAL A 22 -14.06 6.08 2.95
C VAL A 22 -13.47 5.46 4.21
N GLN A 23 -14.08 4.35 4.65
CA GLN A 23 -13.56 3.50 5.73
C GLN A 23 -13.25 2.11 5.18
N LEU A 24 -12.03 1.64 5.41
CA LEU A 24 -11.56 0.30 5.04
C LEU A 24 -11.33 -0.49 6.34
N HIS A 25 -12.15 -1.51 6.52
CA HIS A 25 -12.11 -2.37 7.71
C HIS A 25 -11.06 -3.45 7.58
N GLU A 26 -10.70 -4.05 8.69
CA GLU A 26 -9.79 -5.19 8.75
C GLU A 26 -10.43 -6.45 8.17
N GLY A 27 -9.62 -7.37 7.69
CA GLY A 27 -10.09 -8.67 7.16
C GLY A 27 -10.74 -8.58 5.78
N ALA A 28 -10.46 -7.55 4.98
CA ALA A 28 -10.98 -7.41 3.63
C ALA A 28 -9.93 -6.91 2.65
N ILE A 29 -10.14 -7.25 1.37
CA ILE A 29 -9.36 -6.80 0.23
C ILE A 29 -10.20 -5.78 -0.54
N TYR A 30 -9.70 -4.55 -0.62
CA TYR A 30 -10.33 -3.43 -1.30
C TYR A 30 -9.65 -3.16 -2.64
N GLY A 31 -10.44 -2.98 -3.69
CA GLY A 31 -9.98 -2.63 -5.03
C GLY A 31 -10.29 -1.18 -5.40
N LEU A 32 -9.32 -0.50 -6.00
CA LEU A 32 -9.51 0.79 -6.66
C LEU A 32 -9.39 0.58 -8.17
N VAL A 33 -10.48 0.77 -8.90
CA VAL A 33 -10.48 0.79 -10.37
C VAL A 33 -10.63 2.22 -10.89
N GLY A 34 -10.20 2.46 -12.10
CA GLY A 34 -10.35 3.75 -12.77
C GLY A 34 -9.24 4.02 -13.78
N ALA A 35 -9.44 5.02 -14.63
CA ALA A 35 -8.50 5.40 -15.67
C ALA A 35 -7.14 5.86 -15.10
N ASN A 36 -6.11 5.84 -15.95
CA ASN A 36 -4.81 6.41 -15.56
C ASN A 36 -4.95 7.92 -15.31
N GLY A 37 -4.35 8.38 -14.20
CA GLY A 37 -4.40 9.80 -13.81
C GLY A 37 -5.64 10.22 -13.02
N CYS A 38 -6.64 9.35 -12.78
CA CYS A 38 -7.85 9.70 -12.01
C CYS A 38 -7.59 9.94 -10.50
N GLY A 39 -6.39 9.59 -9.96
CA GLY A 39 -6.01 9.88 -8.58
C GLY A 39 -5.70 8.67 -7.69
N LYS A 40 -5.81 7.41 -8.16
CA LYS A 40 -5.57 6.18 -7.36
C LYS A 40 -4.23 6.22 -6.62
N THR A 41 -3.13 6.36 -7.34
CA THR A 41 -1.79 6.46 -6.76
C THR A 41 -1.66 7.64 -5.79
N THR A 42 -2.31 8.77 -6.09
CA THR A 42 -2.30 9.95 -5.20
C THR A 42 -3.01 9.66 -3.88
N LEU A 43 -4.17 8.99 -3.91
CA LEU A 43 -4.88 8.57 -2.71
C LEU A 43 -4.03 7.61 -1.87
N MET A 44 -3.46 6.59 -2.49
CA MET A 44 -2.56 5.64 -1.83
C MET A 44 -1.34 6.32 -1.20
N ARG A 45 -0.71 7.26 -1.92
CA ARG A 45 0.41 8.06 -1.37
C ARG A 45 -0.02 8.91 -0.17
N CYS A 46 -1.25 9.44 -0.18
CA CYS A 46 -1.79 10.16 0.98
C CYS A 46 -2.01 9.23 2.18
N ILE A 47 -2.56 8.04 1.96
CA ILE A 47 -2.77 7.03 3.02
C ILE A 47 -1.43 6.59 3.63
N CYS A 48 -0.39 6.36 2.81
CA CYS A 48 0.95 6.01 3.30
C CYS A 48 1.66 7.16 4.03
N GLY A 49 1.25 8.41 3.82
CA GLY A 49 1.95 9.60 4.33
C GLY A 49 3.03 10.12 3.38
N PHE A 50 3.19 9.55 2.18
CA PHE A 50 4.17 10.02 1.17
C PHE A 50 3.76 11.34 0.52
N SER A 51 2.48 11.70 0.62
CA SER A 51 1.94 12.99 0.20
C SER A 51 0.93 13.49 1.21
N GLN A 52 1.03 14.78 1.57
CA GLN A 52 0.08 15.39 2.49
C GLN A 52 -1.21 15.78 1.75
N PRO A 53 -2.41 15.49 2.25
CA PRO A 53 -3.65 16.06 1.74
C PRO A 53 -3.63 17.59 1.80
N THR A 54 -4.38 18.25 0.89
CA THR A 54 -4.61 19.71 0.97
C THR A 54 -5.65 20.04 2.05
N SER A 55 -6.70 19.19 2.17
CA SER A 55 -7.72 19.26 3.23
C SER A 55 -8.15 17.86 3.66
N GLY A 56 -8.87 17.77 4.77
CA GLY A 56 -9.27 16.50 5.36
C GLY A 56 -8.14 15.80 6.12
N TYR A 57 -8.41 14.58 6.57
CA TYR A 57 -7.45 13.80 7.34
C TYR A 57 -7.53 12.31 7.05
N ILE A 58 -6.47 11.59 7.42
CA ILE A 58 -6.35 10.14 7.24
C ILE A 58 -5.87 9.53 8.56
N VAL A 59 -6.52 8.45 8.98
CA VAL A 59 -6.12 7.65 10.15
C VAL A 59 -5.88 6.22 9.71
N VAL A 60 -4.73 5.67 10.05
CA VAL A 60 -4.37 4.26 9.80
C VAL A 60 -4.04 3.59 11.13
N ASN A 61 -4.79 2.55 11.48
CA ASN A 61 -4.63 1.82 12.74
C ASN A 61 -4.55 2.74 13.97
N GLY A 62 -5.50 3.70 14.08
CA GLY A 62 -5.55 4.68 15.16
C GLY A 62 -4.45 5.75 15.10
N CYS A 63 -3.65 5.80 14.02
CA CYS A 63 -2.59 6.78 13.85
C CYS A 63 -3.00 7.85 12.83
N LEU A 64 -3.03 9.12 13.24
CA LEU A 64 -3.25 10.25 12.33
C LEU A 64 -2.02 10.45 11.46
N ILE A 65 -2.21 10.41 10.15
CA ILE A 65 -1.13 10.48 9.16
C ILE A 65 -0.87 11.94 8.75
N GLY A 66 0.41 12.28 8.61
CA GLY A 66 0.87 13.61 8.24
C GLY A 66 1.32 14.47 9.42
N GLY A 67 1.60 13.82 10.54
CA GLY A 67 2.28 14.43 11.67
C GLY A 67 1.57 15.66 12.24
N ARG A 68 2.36 16.61 12.75
CA ARG A 68 1.85 17.89 13.30
C ARG A 68 1.14 18.75 12.23
N SER A 69 1.46 18.55 10.95
CA SER A 69 0.81 19.28 9.86
C SER A 69 -0.65 18.89 9.72
N ALA A 70 -0.99 17.61 9.90
CA ALA A 70 -2.37 17.13 9.89
C ALA A 70 -3.19 17.74 11.04
N LEU A 71 -2.65 17.81 12.25
CA LEU A 71 -3.30 18.48 13.39
C LEU A 71 -3.52 19.98 13.18
N ARG A 72 -2.57 20.67 12.52
CA ARG A 72 -2.71 22.11 12.20
C ARG A 72 -3.84 22.35 11.20
N ARG A 73 -4.03 21.46 10.23
CA ARG A 73 -5.11 21.56 9.24
C ARG A 73 -6.47 21.21 9.82
N ASN A 74 -6.51 20.35 10.84
CA ASN A 74 -7.74 19.84 11.46
C ASN A 74 -7.67 20.03 12.98
N PRO A 75 -7.75 21.28 13.49
CA PRO A 75 -7.55 21.57 14.91
C PRO A 75 -8.62 20.96 15.82
N GLU A 76 -9.77 20.61 15.27
CA GLU A 76 -10.85 19.88 15.95
C GLU A 76 -10.41 18.49 16.39
N LEU A 77 -9.52 17.83 15.66
CA LEU A 77 -9.00 16.49 15.99
C LEU A 77 -8.16 16.48 17.27
N ALA A 78 -7.57 17.61 17.63
CA ALA A 78 -6.84 17.74 18.88
C ALA A 78 -7.77 17.76 20.11
N LYS A 79 -9.07 18.03 19.90
CA LYS A 79 -10.12 18.14 20.94
C LYS A 79 -11.10 16.96 20.89
N ALA A 80 -11.10 16.19 19.78
CA ALA A 80 -11.96 15.03 19.64
C ALA A 80 -11.54 13.95 20.64
N ASP A 81 -12.53 13.40 21.32
CA ASP A 81 -12.33 12.29 22.25
C ASP A 81 -11.54 11.16 21.59
N ALA A 82 -10.55 10.67 22.31
CA ALA A 82 -9.44 9.83 21.88
C ALA A 82 -9.80 8.42 21.33
N GLY A 83 -11.03 8.20 20.85
CA GLY A 83 -11.47 6.87 20.40
C GLY A 83 -10.88 6.43 19.05
N ILE A 84 -10.65 7.36 18.13
CA ILE A 84 -10.19 7.04 16.76
C ILE A 84 -8.71 7.31 16.57
N ILE A 85 -8.15 8.33 17.25
CA ILE A 85 -6.75 8.75 17.10
C ILE A 85 -6.01 8.49 18.42
N SER A 86 -5.12 7.51 18.41
CA SER A 86 -4.27 7.17 19.57
C SER A 86 -2.86 7.76 19.47
N ARG A 87 -2.40 8.10 18.26
CA ARG A 87 -1.07 8.64 17.99
C ARG A 87 -1.02 9.45 16.69
N VAL A 88 0.08 10.14 16.47
CA VAL A 88 0.32 10.94 15.27
C VAL A 88 1.66 10.53 14.67
N SER A 89 1.73 10.34 13.35
CA SER A 89 2.95 9.98 12.63
C SER A 89 2.96 10.63 11.26
N ASP A 90 4.13 10.83 10.69
CA ASP A 90 4.26 11.28 9.30
C ASP A 90 3.88 10.17 8.33
N PHE A 91 4.16 8.91 8.66
CA PHE A 91 3.90 7.73 7.83
C PHE A 91 2.93 6.74 8.50
N ALA A 92 2.21 5.99 7.67
CA ALA A 92 1.31 4.94 8.13
C ALA A 92 2.09 3.81 8.81
N PRO A 93 1.76 3.46 10.06
CA PRO A 93 2.46 2.41 10.79
C PRO A 93 2.05 1.03 10.30
N SER A 94 2.95 0.04 10.45
CA SER A 94 2.69 -1.36 10.11
C SER A 94 2.07 -1.55 8.72
N THR A 95 2.63 -0.83 7.72
CA THR A 95 2.11 -0.80 6.35
C THR A 95 3.18 -1.28 5.38
N GLY A 96 2.90 -2.36 4.65
CA GLY A 96 3.68 -2.81 3.49
C GLY A 96 3.19 -2.08 2.23
N VAL A 97 4.11 -1.59 1.41
CA VAL A 97 3.78 -0.71 0.30
C VAL A 97 4.49 -1.14 -0.98
N ILE A 98 3.73 -1.22 -2.07
CA ILE A 98 4.23 -1.21 -3.44
C ILE A 98 3.49 -0.08 -4.16
N ILE A 99 4.17 1.04 -4.36
CA ILE A 99 3.67 2.16 -5.16
C ILE A 99 4.71 2.45 -6.23
N GLU A 100 4.29 2.33 -7.49
CA GLU A 100 5.18 2.38 -8.64
C GLU A 100 6.23 1.24 -8.64
N THR A 101 7.32 1.41 -9.39
CA THR A 101 8.39 0.40 -9.46
C THR A 101 9.26 0.46 -8.21
N PRO A 102 9.45 -0.64 -7.47
CA PRO A 102 10.33 -0.66 -6.31
C PRO A 102 11.77 -0.24 -6.65
N GLY A 103 12.28 0.74 -5.91
CA GLY A 103 13.63 1.31 -6.09
C GLY A 103 14.69 0.50 -5.36
N PHE A 104 15.11 -0.64 -5.92
CA PHE A 104 16.19 -1.45 -5.36
C PHE A 104 17.57 -0.92 -5.75
N LEU A 105 18.57 -1.16 -4.91
CA LEU A 105 19.98 -0.94 -5.23
C LEU A 105 20.40 -1.92 -6.33
N PRO A 106 20.73 -1.44 -7.53
CA PRO A 106 20.85 -2.31 -8.69
C PRO A 106 22.01 -3.31 -8.61
N HIS A 107 23.08 -2.95 -7.92
CA HIS A 107 24.30 -3.78 -7.82
C HIS A 107 24.27 -4.78 -6.65
N GLU A 108 23.29 -4.67 -5.77
CA GLU A 108 23.10 -5.59 -4.65
C GLU A 108 22.20 -6.77 -5.06
N THR A 109 22.31 -7.91 -4.35
CA THR A 109 21.40 -9.05 -4.53
C THR A 109 20.02 -8.75 -3.95
N GLY A 110 19.01 -9.56 -4.27
CA GLY A 110 17.67 -9.41 -3.69
C GLY A 110 17.69 -9.45 -2.16
N LEU A 111 18.38 -10.43 -1.56
CA LEU A 111 18.48 -10.54 -0.11
C LEU A 111 19.21 -9.36 0.52
N GLN A 112 20.27 -8.85 -0.09
CA GLN A 112 20.98 -7.67 0.41
C GLN A 112 20.08 -6.43 0.43
N ASN A 113 19.28 -6.21 -0.63
CA ASN A 113 18.30 -5.13 -0.66
C ASN A 113 17.29 -5.24 0.48
N LEU A 114 16.70 -6.42 0.69
CA LEU A 114 15.75 -6.62 1.80
C LEU A 114 16.40 -6.42 3.18
N MET A 115 17.64 -6.88 3.36
CA MET A 115 18.38 -6.71 4.61
C MET A 115 18.69 -5.23 4.94
N LEU A 116 18.97 -4.41 3.92
CA LEU A 116 19.16 -2.98 4.13
C LEU A 116 17.88 -2.32 4.65
N LEU A 117 16.73 -2.65 4.06
CA LEU A 117 15.44 -2.14 4.50
C LEU A 117 15.07 -2.65 5.90
N ALA A 118 15.30 -3.93 6.18
CA ALA A 118 15.12 -4.52 7.50
C ALA A 118 15.97 -3.83 8.57
N ALA A 119 17.22 -3.48 8.26
CA ALA A 119 18.10 -2.75 9.16
C ALA A 119 17.62 -1.31 9.45
N MET A 120 16.98 -0.66 8.47
CA MET A 120 16.44 0.69 8.64
C MET A 120 15.17 0.70 9.50
N SER A 121 14.29 -0.29 9.33
CA SER A 121 13.02 -0.38 10.05
C SER A 121 13.16 -1.01 11.43
N GLY A 122 14.13 -1.93 11.61
CA GLY A 122 14.29 -2.75 12.81
C GLY A 122 13.16 -3.77 13.05
N ARG A 123 12.26 -3.99 12.05
CA ARG A 123 11.07 -4.83 12.19
C ARG A 123 11.21 -6.23 11.57
N ALA A 124 12.21 -6.43 10.72
CA ALA A 124 12.51 -7.72 10.11
C ALA A 124 13.97 -8.10 10.33
N ASP A 125 14.22 -9.40 10.31
CA ASP A 125 15.55 -10.00 10.36
C ASP A 125 15.86 -10.75 9.06
N ARG A 126 17.05 -11.33 9.01
CA ARG A 126 17.48 -12.14 7.85
C ARG A 126 16.55 -13.34 7.60
N LEU A 127 15.99 -13.93 8.63
CA LEU A 127 15.12 -15.09 8.49
C LEU A 127 13.79 -14.71 7.84
N ARG A 128 13.19 -13.59 8.27
CA ARG A 128 11.96 -13.05 7.68
C ARG A 128 12.17 -12.63 6.22
N ALA A 129 13.27 -11.94 5.91
CA ALA A 129 13.60 -11.57 4.53
C ALA A 129 13.75 -12.82 3.63
N ARG A 130 14.47 -13.83 4.08
CA ARG A 130 14.62 -15.11 3.34
C ARG A 130 13.28 -15.82 3.12
N ARG A 131 12.45 -15.91 4.16
CA ARG A 131 11.11 -16.52 4.06
C ARG A 131 10.24 -15.80 3.04
N ALA A 132 10.19 -14.47 3.10
CA ALA A 132 9.42 -13.67 2.15
C ALA A 132 9.88 -13.89 0.69
N MET A 133 11.19 -14.03 0.45
CA MET A 133 11.70 -14.37 -0.89
C MET A 133 11.24 -15.76 -1.34
N ILE A 134 11.38 -16.77 -0.49
CA ILE A 134 11.01 -18.16 -0.79
C ILE A 134 9.52 -18.29 -1.09
N GLU A 135 8.66 -17.62 -0.30
CA GLU A 135 7.19 -17.62 -0.51
C GLU A 135 6.78 -17.03 -1.87
N LEU A 136 7.63 -16.21 -2.46
CA LEU A 136 7.42 -15.57 -3.76
C LEU A 136 8.29 -16.19 -4.88
N GLY A 137 8.78 -17.42 -4.67
CA GLY A 137 9.53 -18.16 -5.67
C GLY A 137 10.89 -17.55 -6.03
N LEU A 138 11.49 -16.76 -5.11
CA LEU A 138 12.82 -16.21 -5.27
C LEU A 138 13.83 -17.00 -4.44
N ASP A 139 14.99 -17.31 -5.02
CA ASP A 139 16.10 -17.91 -4.29
C ASP A 139 16.84 -16.83 -3.48
N PRO A 140 16.83 -16.90 -2.12
CA PRO A 140 17.54 -15.92 -1.29
C PRO A 140 19.07 -16.07 -1.36
N ASP A 141 19.60 -17.18 -1.86
CA ASP A 141 21.05 -17.42 -2.02
C ASP A 141 21.55 -17.07 -3.42
N GLU A 142 20.67 -16.62 -4.32
CA GLU A 142 21.01 -16.13 -5.65
C GLU A 142 22.03 -14.99 -5.56
N LYS A 143 23.19 -15.14 -6.21
CA LYS A 143 24.27 -14.14 -6.24
C LYS A 143 24.06 -13.05 -7.29
N LYS A 144 23.07 -13.22 -8.15
CA LYS A 144 22.76 -12.28 -9.23
C LYS A 144 22.27 -10.93 -8.67
N PRO A 145 22.87 -9.80 -9.08
CA PRO A 145 22.42 -8.48 -8.65
C PRO A 145 21.06 -8.11 -9.28
N VAL A 146 20.28 -7.26 -8.60
CA VAL A 146 18.89 -6.95 -8.97
C VAL A 146 18.76 -6.32 -10.36
N TRP A 147 19.78 -5.60 -10.87
CA TRP A 147 19.71 -5.05 -12.21
C TRP A 147 19.62 -6.14 -13.31
N LYS A 148 20.05 -7.38 -13.02
CA LYS A 148 19.91 -8.55 -13.90
C LYS A 148 18.59 -9.30 -13.72
N TYR A 149 17.74 -8.92 -12.76
CA TYR A 149 16.45 -9.55 -12.56
C TYR A 149 15.51 -9.23 -13.71
N SER A 150 14.67 -10.20 -14.11
CA SER A 150 13.52 -9.92 -14.98
C SER A 150 12.56 -8.95 -14.29
N LEU A 151 11.66 -8.35 -15.05
CA LEU A 151 10.63 -7.46 -14.50
C LEU A 151 9.78 -8.21 -13.46
N GLY A 152 9.35 -9.44 -13.75
CA GLY A 152 8.61 -10.29 -12.81
C GLY A 152 9.40 -10.62 -11.54
N GLN A 153 10.72 -10.90 -11.66
CA GLN A 153 11.55 -11.12 -10.46
C GLN A 153 11.65 -9.85 -9.60
N ARG A 154 11.77 -8.67 -10.21
CA ARG A 154 11.75 -7.40 -9.46
C ARG A 154 10.42 -7.14 -8.78
N GLN A 155 9.31 -7.48 -9.45
CA GLN A 155 7.97 -7.35 -8.87
C GLN A 155 7.80 -8.29 -7.67
N ARG A 156 8.19 -9.57 -7.79
CA ARG A 156 8.19 -10.52 -6.68
C ARG A 156 9.07 -10.07 -5.51
N LEU A 157 10.23 -9.46 -5.79
CA LEU A 157 11.08 -8.88 -4.75
C LEU A 157 10.42 -7.69 -4.06
N GLY A 158 9.65 -6.87 -4.80
CA GLY A 158 8.80 -5.80 -4.25
C GLY A 158 7.74 -6.34 -3.29
N PHE A 159 7.10 -7.45 -3.66
CA PHE A 159 6.19 -8.14 -2.73
C PHE A 159 6.93 -8.65 -1.50
N ALA A 160 8.09 -9.31 -1.66
CA ALA A 160 8.89 -9.78 -0.52
C ALA A 160 9.23 -8.62 0.44
N GLN A 161 9.58 -7.45 -0.09
CA GLN A 161 9.78 -6.24 0.69
C GLN A 161 8.53 -5.83 1.48
N ALA A 162 7.37 -5.78 0.81
CA ALA A 162 6.13 -5.36 1.44
C ALA A 162 5.64 -6.32 2.53
N PHE A 163 5.93 -7.62 2.39
CA PHE A 163 5.45 -8.66 3.31
C PHE A 163 6.43 -9.01 4.44
N MET A 164 7.74 -8.82 4.27
CA MET A 164 8.75 -9.34 5.20
C MET A 164 8.61 -8.84 6.64
N GLU A 165 7.99 -7.69 6.85
CA GLU A 165 7.76 -7.09 8.17
C GLU A 165 6.45 -7.52 8.82
N ASP A 166 5.66 -8.38 8.15
CA ASP A 166 4.35 -8.84 8.60
C ASP A 166 3.38 -7.67 8.91
N PRO A 167 3.15 -6.76 7.96
CA PRO A 167 2.36 -5.56 8.20
C PRO A 167 0.88 -5.88 8.43
N ASP A 168 0.15 -4.94 9.08
CA ASP A 168 -1.30 -5.03 9.27
C ASP A 168 -2.07 -4.51 8.04
N VAL A 169 -1.42 -3.68 7.24
CA VAL A 169 -1.99 -3.04 6.05
C VAL A 169 -1.06 -3.27 4.86
N LEU A 170 -1.62 -3.62 3.71
CA LEU A 170 -0.92 -3.64 2.42
C LEU A 170 -1.54 -2.63 1.46
N ILE A 171 -0.68 -1.83 0.84
CA ILE A 171 -1.07 -0.87 -0.21
C ILE A 171 -0.28 -1.18 -1.46
N LEU A 172 -0.97 -1.63 -2.51
CA LEU A 172 -0.38 -2.20 -3.71
C LEU A 172 -0.93 -1.50 -4.95
N ASP A 173 -0.09 -0.70 -5.62
CA ASP A 173 -0.44 0.01 -6.85
C ASP A 173 0.05 -0.80 -8.06
N GLU A 174 -0.88 -1.20 -8.93
CA GLU A 174 -0.66 -2.03 -10.12
C GLU A 174 0.18 -3.30 -9.84
N PRO A 175 -0.16 -4.10 -8.79
CA PRO A 175 0.71 -5.17 -8.32
C PRO A 175 0.90 -6.32 -9.32
N PHE A 176 -0.06 -6.54 -10.21
CA PHE A 176 -0.07 -7.64 -11.17
C PHE A 176 0.63 -7.31 -12.50
N ASN A 177 1.05 -6.06 -12.68
CA ASN A 177 1.73 -5.66 -13.92
C ASN A 177 2.98 -6.51 -14.18
N ALA A 178 3.09 -7.01 -15.41
CA ALA A 178 4.20 -7.85 -15.90
C ALA A 178 4.37 -9.19 -15.18
N MET A 179 3.34 -9.69 -14.50
CA MET A 179 3.30 -11.05 -13.96
C MET A 179 2.69 -12.02 -14.97
N ASP A 180 3.23 -13.24 -15.02
CA ASP A 180 2.56 -14.36 -15.68
C ASP A 180 1.40 -14.91 -14.81
N LYS A 181 0.54 -15.72 -15.42
CA LYS A 181 -0.65 -16.26 -14.74
C LYS A 181 -0.30 -17.05 -13.47
N ALA A 182 0.79 -17.81 -13.48
CA ALA A 182 1.21 -18.60 -12.32
C ALA A 182 1.63 -17.69 -11.16
N SER A 183 2.42 -16.65 -11.44
CA SER A 183 2.83 -15.65 -10.45
C SER A 183 1.64 -14.86 -9.88
N MET A 184 0.67 -14.52 -10.73
CA MET A 184 -0.55 -13.85 -10.28
C MET A 184 -1.35 -14.74 -9.30
N GLU A 185 -1.45 -16.04 -9.57
CA GLU A 185 -2.12 -16.99 -8.68
C GLU A 185 -1.44 -17.08 -7.31
N GLU A 186 -0.10 -17.21 -7.29
CA GLU A 186 0.69 -17.21 -6.05
C GLU A 186 0.44 -15.94 -5.20
N VAL A 187 0.38 -14.77 -5.86
CA VAL A 187 0.08 -13.50 -5.18
C VAL A 187 -1.37 -13.47 -4.69
N HIS A 188 -2.34 -13.94 -5.47
CA HIS A 188 -3.73 -14.04 -5.03
C HIS A 188 -3.87 -14.90 -3.77
N GLU A 189 -3.25 -16.08 -3.74
CA GLU A 189 -3.24 -16.95 -2.55
C GLU A 189 -2.61 -16.25 -1.34
N LEU A 190 -1.53 -15.49 -1.56
CA LEU A 190 -0.88 -14.73 -0.51
C LEU A 190 -1.80 -13.64 0.05
N LEU A 191 -2.52 -12.91 -0.81
CA LEU A 191 -3.49 -11.90 -0.40
C LEU A 191 -4.66 -12.51 0.38
N GLN A 192 -5.16 -13.68 -0.03
CA GLN A 192 -6.21 -14.38 0.72
C GLN A 192 -5.71 -14.85 2.11
N ARG A 193 -4.46 -15.29 2.24
CA ARG A 193 -3.87 -15.60 3.54
C ARG A 193 -3.76 -14.35 4.42
N PHE A 194 -3.41 -13.20 3.84
CA PHE A 194 -3.39 -11.90 4.53
C PHE A 194 -4.77 -11.54 5.09
N LYS A 195 -5.79 -11.63 4.25
CA LYS A 195 -7.18 -11.43 4.65
C LYS A 195 -7.60 -12.36 5.79
N ALA A 196 -7.26 -13.66 5.69
CA ALA A 196 -7.59 -14.66 6.71
C ALA A 196 -6.93 -14.34 8.08
N GLN A 197 -5.85 -13.57 8.10
CA GLN A 197 -5.19 -13.05 9.32
C GLN A 197 -5.79 -11.72 9.81
N ASN A 198 -6.98 -11.36 9.32
CA ASN A 198 -7.68 -10.10 9.66
C ASN A 198 -6.90 -8.82 9.28
N LYS A 199 -6.06 -8.88 8.27
CA LYS A 199 -5.29 -7.73 7.76
C LYS A 199 -6.06 -7.00 6.65
N THR A 200 -5.71 -5.75 6.40
CA THR A 200 -6.34 -4.91 5.38
C THR A 200 -5.47 -4.84 4.14
N VAL A 201 -6.07 -5.05 2.97
CA VAL A 201 -5.37 -4.88 1.68
C VAL A 201 -6.10 -3.84 0.84
N LEU A 202 -5.36 -2.89 0.27
CA LEU A 202 -5.84 -1.92 -0.71
C LEU A 202 -5.04 -2.11 -2.00
N LEU A 203 -5.73 -2.53 -3.07
CA LEU A 203 -5.16 -2.72 -4.41
C LEU A 203 -5.64 -1.61 -5.36
N ALA A 204 -4.77 -1.09 -6.21
CA ALA A 204 -5.19 -0.32 -7.37
C ALA A 204 -4.78 -1.04 -8.65
N SER A 205 -5.67 -1.10 -9.62
CA SER A 205 -5.38 -1.57 -10.97
C SER A 205 -6.29 -0.90 -12.00
N HIS A 206 -5.80 -0.85 -13.24
CA HIS A 206 -6.62 -0.50 -14.39
C HIS A 206 -7.36 -1.71 -14.97
N SER A 207 -6.99 -2.95 -14.57
CA SER A 207 -7.67 -4.19 -14.94
C SER A 207 -8.82 -4.47 -14.00
N ALA A 208 -10.05 -4.23 -14.46
CA ALA A 208 -11.25 -4.55 -13.69
C ALA A 208 -11.39 -6.06 -13.41
N GLU A 209 -10.85 -6.92 -14.29
CA GLU A 209 -10.89 -8.38 -14.14
C GLU A 209 -10.03 -8.83 -12.96
N ASP A 210 -8.79 -8.33 -12.85
CA ASP A 210 -7.88 -8.67 -11.75
C ASP A 210 -8.44 -8.22 -10.41
N ILE A 211 -9.01 -7.00 -10.37
CA ILE A 211 -9.66 -6.46 -9.18
C ILE A 211 -10.91 -7.27 -8.81
N ALA A 212 -11.77 -7.61 -9.77
CA ALA A 212 -12.98 -8.37 -9.50
C ALA A 212 -12.70 -9.77 -8.91
N ARG A 213 -11.57 -10.36 -9.29
CA ARG A 213 -11.12 -11.66 -8.81
C ARG A 213 -10.49 -11.58 -7.40
N ALA A 214 -9.73 -10.52 -7.12
CA ALA A 214 -8.95 -10.40 -5.89
C ALA A 214 -9.74 -9.77 -4.74
N CYS A 215 -10.69 -8.85 -5.04
CA CYS A 215 -11.24 -7.92 -4.06
C CYS A 215 -12.66 -8.28 -3.61
N ASP A 216 -12.90 -8.06 -2.32
CA ASP A 216 -14.23 -8.19 -1.70
C ASP A 216 -15.08 -6.95 -1.99
N VAL A 217 -14.48 -5.77 -1.87
CA VAL A 217 -15.11 -4.47 -2.05
C VAL A 217 -14.37 -3.71 -3.15
N ILE A 218 -15.11 -3.11 -4.08
CA ILE A 218 -14.54 -2.40 -5.22
C ILE A 218 -15.06 -0.97 -5.25
N PHE A 219 -14.15 -0.03 -5.32
CA PHE A 219 -14.41 1.38 -5.55
C PHE A 219 -13.92 1.77 -6.94
N GLU A 220 -14.70 2.58 -7.63
CA GLU A 220 -14.30 3.26 -8.87
C GLU A 220 -13.88 4.68 -8.54
N MET A 221 -12.73 5.07 -9.08
CA MET A 221 -12.23 6.43 -8.98
C MET A 221 -12.37 7.13 -10.33
N GLU A 222 -13.17 8.18 -10.35
CA GLU A 222 -13.42 9.03 -11.53
C GLU A 222 -13.31 10.52 -11.14
N ASP A 223 -12.57 11.29 -11.91
CA ASP A 223 -12.38 12.74 -11.71
C ASP A 223 -12.01 13.18 -10.28
N GLY A 224 -11.28 12.31 -9.56
CA GLY A 224 -10.84 12.56 -8.18
C GLY A 224 -11.89 12.27 -7.11
N GLU A 225 -13.02 11.69 -7.48
CA GLU A 225 -14.07 11.21 -6.59
C GLU A 225 -14.06 9.69 -6.49
N LEU A 226 -14.63 9.13 -5.42
CA LEU A 226 -14.63 7.70 -5.13
C LEU A 226 -16.07 7.19 -5.03
N HIS A 227 -16.41 6.18 -5.83
CA HIS A 227 -17.73 5.58 -5.90
C HIS A 227 -17.68 4.09 -5.55
N LEU A 228 -18.58 3.61 -4.69
CA LEU A 228 -18.68 2.17 -4.40
C LEU A 228 -19.37 1.44 -5.57
N VAL A 229 -18.70 0.40 -6.11
CA VAL A 229 -19.21 -0.42 -7.23
C VAL A 229 -19.66 -1.80 -6.76
N LYS A 230 -18.93 -2.41 -5.82
CA LYS A 230 -19.20 -3.74 -5.30
C LYS A 230 -18.92 -3.81 -3.80
N GLN A 231 -19.82 -4.44 -3.08
CA GLN A 231 -19.68 -4.77 -1.66
C GLN A 231 -19.97 -6.24 -1.42
#